data_13a43c1b1d71b333b51e230124db8062
#
_entry.id   13a43c1b1d71b333b51e230124db8062
#
_cell.length_a   1.000
_cell.length_b   1.000
_cell.length_c   1.000
_cell.angle_alpha   90.00
_cell.angle_beta   90.00
_cell.angle_gamma   90.00
#
_symmetry.space_group_name_H-M   'P 1'
#
loop_
_entity.id
_entity.type
_entity.pdbx_description
1 polymer ?
#
loop_
_entity_poly.entity_id
_entity_poly.type
_entity_poly.pdbx_seq_one_letter_code
_entity_poly.pdbx_strand_id
1 'polypeptide(L)'
;MLRIIFDTNVYVSAFTSPNSKAEDAYLLAVRGKVELYTSVSILTELAKKLREKFQWDDSRVQTALKHISKVATVIKPNVKVTLLQDETDNRILECAKASHADLIVTGDRHLLTLKEFDGTGITRIAEYLYIFEDKNRSKI
;
A
#
# COMPACT_ATOMS: atom_id res chain seq x y z
N MET A 1 11.67 8.27 -9.58
CA MET A 1 10.41 7.51 -9.52
C MET A 1 9.86 7.55 -8.10
N LEU A 2 8.57 7.76 -7.94
CA LEU A 2 7.95 7.83 -6.62
C LEU A 2 8.02 6.49 -5.89
N ARG A 3 8.40 6.55 -4.62
CA ARG A 3 8.38 5.41 -3.70
C ARG A 3 7.08 5.48 -2.92
N ILE A 4 6.27 4.44 -3.02
CA ILE A 4 4.96 4.43 -2.39
C ILE A 4 4.75 3.21 -1.52
N ILE A 5 3.86 3.36 -0.55
CA ILE A 5 3.42 2.29 0.32
C ILE A 5 1.89 2.27 0.28
N PHE A 6 1.32 1.10 0.14
CA PHE A 6 -0.12 0.90 0.25
C PHE A 6 -0.46 0.41 1.66
N ASP A 7 -1.49 1.01 2.25
CA ASP A 7 -2.16 0.46 3.41
C ASP A 7 -2.71 -0.93 3.05
N THR A 8 -2.80 -1.80 4.04
CA THR A 8 -3.29 -3.17 3.86
C THR A 8 -4.64 -3.21 3.14
N ASN A 9 -5.56 -2.29 3.45
CA ASN A 9 -6.89 -2.27 2.82
C ASN A 9 -6.86 -1.92 1.33
N VAL A 10 -5.84 -1.22 0.87
CA VAL A 10 -5.66 -0.96 -0.57
C VAL A 10 -5.40 -2.28 -1.29
N TYR A 11 -4.53 -3.13 -0.72
CA TYR A 11 -4.28 -4.47 -1.26
C TYR A 11 -5.54 -5.34 -1.23
N VAL A 12 -6.27 -5.32 -0.10
CA VAL A 12 -7.51 -6.08 0.02
C VAL A 12 -8.46 -5.72 -1.12
N SER A 13 -8.69 -4.43 -1.32
CA SER A 13 -9.58 -3.96 -2.38
C SER A 13 -9.06 -4.32 -3.77
N ALA A 14 -7.75 -4.18 -4.00
CA ALA A 14 -7.16 -4.50 -5.30
C ALA A 14 -7.35 -5.97 -5.68
N PHE A 15 -7.21 -6.88 -4.71
CA PHE A 15 -7.27 -8.32 -4.95
C PHE A 15 -8.68 -8.90 -4.84
N THR A 16 -9.63 -8.19 -4.22
CA THR A 16 -11.00 -8.69 -4.05
C THR A 16 -12.03 -7.98 -4.91
N SER A 17 -11.70 -6.82 -5.48
CA SER A 17 -12.63 -6.01 -6.26
C SER A 17 -12.03 -5.71 -7.65
N PRO A 18 -12.30 -6.56 -8.64
CA PRO A 18 -11.83 -6.31 -10.02
C PRO A 18 -12.33 -4.98 -10.57
N ASN A 19 -11.49 -4.31 -11.35
CA ASN A 19 -11.78 -3.03 -11.98
C ASN A 19 -12.02 -1.88 -11.00
N SER A 20 -11.58 -2.05 -9.75
CA SER A 20 -11.64 -0.99 -8.75
C SER A 20 -10.50 0.02 -8.93
N LYS A 21 -10.64 1.19 -8.31
CA LYS A 21 -9.55 2.17 -8.26
C LYS A 21 -8.32 1.63 -7.52
N ALA A 22 -8.54 0.76 -6.53
CA ALA A 22 -7.44 0.09 -5.83
C ALA A 22 -6.65 -0.83 -6.77
N GLU A 23 -7.33 -1.57 -7.63
CA GLU A 23 -6.65 -2.38 -8.64
C GLU A 23 -5.85 -1.50 -9.60
N ASP A 24 -6.43 -0.39 -10.06
CA ASP A 24 -5.72 0.56 -10.92
C ASP A 24 -4.46 1.10 -10.23
N ALA A 25 -4.56 1.41 -8.94
CA ALA A 25 -3.43 1.86 -8.15
C ALA A 25 -2.30 0.81 -8.10
N TYR A 26 -2.67 -0.45 -7.88
CA TYR A 26 -1.73 -1.56 -7.86
C TYR A 26 -1.08 -1.78 -9.22
N LEU A 27 -1.87 -1.69 -10.29
CA LEU A 27 -1.38 -1.89 -11.66
C LEU A 27 -0.32 -0.86 -12.06
N LEU A 28 -0.34 0.34 -11.50
CA LEU A 28 0.72 1.32 -11.75
C LEU A 28 2.08 0.78 -11.27
N ALA A 29 2.10 0.08 -10.14
CA ALA A 29 3.31 -0.56 -9.65
C ALA A 29 3.71 -1.75 -10.51
N VAL A 30 2.74 -2.56 -10.94
CA VAL A 30 2.99 -3.70 -11.83
C VAL A 30 3.63 -3.23 -13.14
N ARG A 31 3.18 -2.09 -13.66
CA ARG A 31 3.70 -1.50 -14.89
C ARG A 31 5.00 -0.71 -14.72
N GLY A 32 5.54 -0.67 -13.51
CA GLY A 32 6.79 0.04 -13.23
C GLY A 32 6.69 1.55 -13.24
N LYS A 33 5.50 2.11 -13.05
CA LYS A 33 5.31 3.56 -13.00
C LYS A 33 5.68 4.16 -11.66
N VAL A 34 5.70 3.35 -10.62
CA VAL A 34 6.09 3.73 -9.26
C VAL A 34 6.88 2.58 -8.65
N GLU A 35 7.65 2.87 -7.61
CA GLU A 35 8.33 1.86 -6.81
C GLU A 35 7.49 1.56 -5.58
N LEU A 36 7.00 0.33 -5.48
CA LEU A 36 6.15 -0.09 -4.36
C LEU A 36 7.02 -0.75 -3.30
N TYR A 37 6.84 -0.32 -2.05
CA TYR A 37 7.48 -0.90 -0.88
C TYR A 37 6.42 -1.46 0.05
N THR A 38 6.74 -2.57 0.67
CA THR A 38 5.89 -3.19 1.70
C THR A 38 6.77 -3.84 2.75
N SER A 39 6.16 -4.44 3.75
CA SER A 39 6.90 -5.13 4.81
C SER A 39 6.26 -6.47 5.14
N VAL A 40 7.03 -7.32 5.82
CA VAL A 40 6.50 -8.61 6.30
C VAL A 40 5.27 -8.40 7.17
N SER A 41 5.28 -7.36 8.03
CA SER A 41 4.13 -7.06 8.90
C SER A 41 2.89 -6.71 8.10
N ILE A 42 3.02 -5.91 7.04
CA ILE A 42 1.90 -5.53 6.17
C ILE A 42 1.37 -6.78 5.45
N LEU A 43 2.24 -7.61 4.91
CA LEU A 43 1.85 -8.83 4.21
C LEU A 43 1.17 -9.85 5.14
N THR A 44 1.65 -9.95 6.38
CA THR A 44 1.04 -10.82 7.40
C THR A 44 -0.38 -10.38 7.71
N GLU A 45 -0.60 -9.07 7.88
CA GLU A 45 -1.93 -8.52 8.14
C GLU A 45 -2.85 -8.73 6.92
N LEU A 46 -2.32 -8.55 5.71
CA LEU A 46 -3.08 -8.80 4.49
C LEU A 46 -3.55 -10.25 4.42
N ALA A 47 -2.64 -11.20 4.66
CA ALA A 47 -2.96 -12.62 4.66
C ALA A 47 -4.07 -12.95 5.66
N LYS A 48 -3.98 -12.39 6.85
CA LYS A 48 -4.98 -12.57 7.91
C LYS A 48 -6.35 -12.06 7.45
N LYS A 49 -6.42 -10.87 6.87
CA LYS A 49 -7.68 -10.29 6.40
C LYS A 49 -8.30 -11.12 5.27
N LEU A 50 -7.49 -11.57 4.32
CA LEU A 50 -7.99 -12.38 3.21
C LEU A 50 -8.58 -13.72 3.71
N ARG A 51 -7.94 -14.34 4.70
CA ARG A 51 -8.44 -15.57 5.30
C ARG A 51 -9.72 -15.35 6.13
N GLU A 52 -9.68 -14.40 7.04
CA GLU A 52 -10.73 -14.21 8.04
C GLU A 52 -11.96 -13.49 7.50
N LYS A 53 -11.79 -12.48 6.67
CA LYS A 53 -12.91 -11.66 6.18
C LYS A 53 -13.45 -12.13 4.83
N PHE A 54 -12.59 -12.75 3.99
CA PHE A 54 -12.97 -13.15 2.65
C PHE A 54 -12.93 -14.66 2.45
N GLN A 55 -12.59 -15.43 3.49
CA GLN A 55 -12.52 -16.88 3.48
C GLN A 55 -11.68 -17.46 2.33
N TRP A 56 -10.61 -16.76 1.98
CA TRP A 56 -9.68 -17.29 1.00
C TRP A 56 -8.91 -18.47 1.58
N ASP A 57 -8.71 -19.52 0.78
CA ASP A 57 -7.86 -20.63 1.19
C ASP A 57 -6.38 -20.24 1.13
N ASP A 58 -5.52 -21.07 1.73
CA ASP A 58 -4.09 -20.78 1.81
C ASP A 58 -3.44 -20.67 0.43
N SER A 59 -3.85 -21.49 -0.51
CA SER A 59 -3.30 -21.48 -1.87
C SER A 59 -3.53 -20.12 -2.53
N ARG A 60 -4.74 -19.60 -2.43
CA ARG A 60 -5.10 -18.31 -3.02
C ARG A 60 -4.38 -17.15 -2.33
N VAL A 61 -4.27 -17.21 -1.00
CA VAL A 61 -3.51 -16.21 -0.21
C VAL A 61 -2.05 -16.21 -0.64
N GLN A 62 -1.42 -17.39 -0.73
CA GLN A 62 -0.01 -17.48 -1.13
C GLN A 62 0.24 -16.95 -2.54
N THR A 63 -0.68 -17.19 -3.46
CA THR A 63 -0.58 -16.66 -4.83
C THR A 63 -0.57 -15.14 -4.82
N ALA A 64 -1.45 -14.51 -4.05
CA ALA A 64 -1.49 -13.06 -3.92
C ALA A 64 -0.20 -12.50 -3.31
N LEU A 65 0.28 -13.10 -2.21
CA LEU A 65 1.51 -12.66 -1.56
C LEU A 65 2.73 -12.80 -2.47
N LYS A 66 2.81 -13.86 -3.23
CA LYS A 66 3.90 -14.06 -4.21
C LYS A 66 3.87 -13.00 -5.29
N HIS A 67 2.69 -12.66 -5.79
CA HIS A 67 2.54 -11.62 -6.78
C HIS A 67 3.04 -10.28 -6.25
N ILE A 68 2.60 -9.90 -5.05
CA ILE A 68 3.03 -8.65 -4.42
C ILE A 68 4.55 -8.65 -4.21
N SER A 69 5.12 -9.77 -3.76
CA SER A 69 6.56 -9.88 -3.50
C SER A 69 7.41 -9.74 -4.75
N LYS A 70 6.86 -10.02 -5.92
CA LYS A 70 7.53 -9.79 -7.20
C LYS A 70 7.45 -8.33 -7.65
N VAL A 71 6.35 -7.66 -7.32
CA VAL A 71 6.10 -6.27 -7.73
C VAL A 71 6.74 -5.28 -6.76
N ALA A 72 6.64 -5.56 -5.46
CA ALA A 72 7.10 -4.66 -4.40
C ALA A 72 8.46 -5.08 -3.85
N THR A 73 9.19 -4.12 -3.30
CA THR A 73 10.34 -4.40 -2.46
C THR A 73 9.84 -4.66 -1.04
N VAL A 74 10.09 -5.86 -0.54
CA VAL A 74 9.68 -6.26 0.82
C VAL A 74 10.83 -5.92 1.77
N ILE A 75 10.55 -5.08 2.76
CA ILE A 75 11.55 -4.67 3.74
C ILE A 75 11.16 -5.13 5.14
N LYS A 76 12.13 -5.11 6.04
CA LYS A 76 11.94 -5.43 7.45
C LYS A 76 12.46 -4.24 8.26
N PRO A 77 11.59 -3.29 8.64
CA PRO A 77 12.04 -2.07 9.31
C PRO A 77 12.73 -2.35 10.65
N ASN A 78 13.79 -1.58 10.93
CA ASN A 78 14.46 -1.60 12.23
C ASN A 78 13.90 -0.59 13.21
N VAL A 79 13.01 0.28 12.75
CA VAL A 79 12.42 1.33 13.57
C VAL A 79 11.12 0.85 14.16
N LYS A 80 10.77 1.37 15.34
CA LYS A 80 9.47 1.11 15.97
C LYS A 80 8.72 2.42 16.11
N VAL A 81 7.48 2.44 15.60
CA VAL A 81 6.60 3.59 15.68
C VAL A 81 5.43 3.24 16.59
N THR A 82 5.13 4.14 17.52
CA THR A 82 4.01 3.97 18.48
C THR A 82 3.10 5.20 18.48
N LEU A 83 3.09 5.92 17.37
CA LEU A 83 2.37 7.20 17.24
C LEU A 83 0.85 7.04 17.26
N LEU A 84 0.35 6.01 16.59
CA LEU A 84 -1.09 5.77 16.46
C LEU A 84 -1.55 4.66 17.39
N GLN A 85 -2.83 4.69 17.74
CA GLN A 85 -3.41 3.70 18.63
C GLN A 85 -3.48 2.31 17.98
N ASP A 86 -3.80 2.26 16.69
CA ASP A 86 -3.85 1.02 15.94
C ASP A 86 -2.43 0.56 15.57
N GLU A 87 -2.04 -0.62 16.06
CA GLU A 87 -0.73 -1.18 15.78
C GLU A 87 -0.48 -1.45 14.30
N THR A 88 -1.51 -1.82 13.55
CA THR A 88 -1.35 -2.08 12.11
C THR A 88 -1.03 -0.79 11.36
N ASP A 89 -1.59 0.34 11.77
CA ASP A 89 -1.26 1.64 11.20
C ASP A 89 0.18 2.04 11.50
N ASN A 90 0.67 1.72 12.69
CA ASN A 90 2.07 1.98 13.05
C ASN A 90 3.03 1.17 12.17
N ARG A 91 2.66 -0.03 11.76
CA ARG A 91 3.48 -0.85 10.84
C ARG A 91 3.59 -0.20 9.47
N ILE A 92 2.53 0.49 9.01
CA ILE A 92 2.57 1.27 7.77
C ILE A 92 3.58 2.41 7.89
N LEU A 93 3.54 3.15 9.01
CA LEU A 93 4.46 4.25 9.26
C LEU A 93 5.91 3.80 9.36
N GLU A 94 6.16 2.65 9.98
CA GLU A 94 7.51 2.06 10.06
C GLU A 94 8.06 1.75 8.66
N CYS A 95 7.23 1.18 7.81
CA CYS A 95 7.60 0.88 6.44
C CYS A 95 7.94 2.16 5.66
N ALA A 96 7.14 3.21 5.84
CA ALA A 96 7.36 4.50 5.19
C ALA A 96 8.68 5.11 5.61
N LYS A 97 9.00 5.08 6.90
CA LYS A 97 10.23 5.64 7.42
C LYS A 97 11.44 4.87 6.91
N ALA A 98 11.40 3.54 6.98
CA ALA A 98 12.53 2.69 6.57
C ALA A 98 12.80 2.76 5.08
N SER A 99 11.78 2.92 4.25
CA SER A 99 11.92 2.98 2.79
C SER A 99 12.15 4.40 2.26
N HIS A 100 12.06 5.42 3.10
CA HIS A 100 12.07 6.82 2.68
C HIS A 100 10.99 7.07 1.62
N ALA A 101 9.77 6.58 1.88
CA ALA A 101 8.67 6.67 0.94
C ALA A 101 8.25 8.11 0.69
N ASP A 102 7.82 8.39 -0.53
CA ASP A 102 7.25 9.69 -0.90
C ASP A 102 5.79 9.77 -0.48
N LEU A 103 5.03 8.68 -0.64
CA LEU A 103 3.60 8.66 -0.35
C LEU A 103 3.17 7.35 0.33
N ILE A 104 2.23 7.49 1.25
CA ILE A 104 1.40 6.40 1.74
C ILE A 104 0.02 6.58 1.11
N VAL A 105 -0.49 5.55 0.44
CA VAL A 105 -1.82 5.54 -0.18
C VAL A 105 -2.75 4.75 0.72
N THR A 106 -3.80 5.39 1.22
CA THR A 106 -4.69 4.81 2.22
C THR A 106 -6.09 5.41 2.15
N GLY A 107 -7.08 4.67 2.63
CA GLY A 107 -8.42 5.19 2.90
C GLY A 107 -8.69 5.33 4.39
N ASP A 108 -7.72 4.98 5.24
CA ASP A 108 -7.88 5.01 6.70
C ASP A 108 -7.85 6.44 7.22
N ARG A 109 -8.92 6.83 7.92
CA ARG A 109 -9.07 8.18 8.46
C ARG A 109 -7.98 8.54 9.45
N HIS A 110 -7.51 7.60 10.26
CA HIS A 110 -6.47 7.87 11.28
C HIS A 110 -5.13 8.18 10.63
N LEU A 111 -4.79 7.50 9.55
CA LEU A 111 -3.59 7.80 8.77
C LEU A 111 -3.76 9.13 8.02
N LEU A 112 -4.88 9.33 7.36
CA LEU A 112 -5.14 10.54 6.58
C LEU A 112 -5.12 11.81 7.43
N THR A 113 -5.52 11.74 8.70
CA THR A 113 -5.52 12.86 9.62
C THR A 113 -4.11 13.38 9.88
N LEU A 114 -3.09 12.53 9.80
CA LEU A 114 -1.69 12.94 9.96
C LEU A 114 -1.21 13.83 8.81
N LYS A 115 -1.78 13.71 7.63
CA LYS A 115 -1.41 14.40 6.38
C LYS A 115 -0.01 14.07 5.89
N GLU A 116 0.96 14.00 6.78
CA GLU A 116 2.31 13.53 6.47
C GLU A 116 2.94 12.90 7.71
N PHE A 117 3.96 12.08 7.47
CA PHE A 117 4.73 11.48 8.54
C PHE A 117 6.20 11.40 8.11
N ASP A 118 7.07 12.10 8.84
CA ASP A 118 8.53 12.05 8.62
C ASP A 118 8.92 12.30 7.16
N GLY A 119 8.28 13.29 6.55
CA GLY A 119 8.53 13.66 5.14
C GLY A 119 7.73 12.85 4.11
N THR A 120 7.00 11.83 4.53
CA THR A 120 6.13 11.03 3.65
C THR A 120 4.73 11.63 3.64
N GLY A 121 4.22 11.99 2.46
CA GLY A 121 2.85 12.44 2.32
C GLY A 121 1.86 11.29 2.45
N ILE A 122 0.64 11.59 2.91
CA ILE A 122 -0.41 10.59 3.07
C ILE A 122 -1.60 11.01 2.23
N THR A 123 -2.06 10.15 1.32
CA THR A 123 -3.07 10.51 0.34
C THR A 123 -4.05 9.37 0.09
N ARG A 124 -5.20 9.73 -0.48
CA ARG A 124 -6.23 8.77 -0.90
C ARG A 124 -5.88 8.19 -2.26
N ILE A 125 -6.48 7.04 -2.58
CA ILE A 125 -6.31 6.38 -3.88
C ILE A 125 -6.67 7.32 -5.02
N ALA A 126 -7.79 8.04 -4.92
CA ALA A 126 -8.24 8.94 -5.97
C ALA A 126 -7.23 10.05 -6.28
N GLU A 127 -6.64 10.65 -5.26
CA GLU A 127 -5.64 11.69 -5.42
C GLU A 127 -4.36 11.14 -6.05
N TYR A 128 -3.93 9.96 -5.63
CA TYR A 128 -2.78 9.27 -6.19
C TYR A 128 -2.97 8.96 -7.68
N LEU A 129 -4.12 8.42 -8.05
CA LEU A 129 -4.44 8.13 -9.45
C LEU A 129 -4.51 9.41 -10.29
N TYR A 130 -5.05 10.48 -9.74
CA TYR A 130 -5.18 11.77 -10.44
C TYR A 130 -3.82 12.31 -10.87
N ILE A 131 -2.78 12.15 -10.07
CA ILE A 131 -1.42 12.58 -10.41
C ILE A 131 -0.98 11.95 -11.74
N PHE A 132 -1.25 10.67 -11.93
CA PHE A 132 -0.84 9.95 -13.15
C PHE A 132 -1.74 10.24 -14.34
N GLU A 133 -3.03 10.42 -14.14
CA GLU A 133 -3.97 10.82 -15.19
C GLU A 133 -3.60 12.20 -15.76
N ASP A 134 -3.30 13.15 -14.89
CA ASP A 134 -2.92 14.50 -15.27
C ASP A 134 -1.63 14.49 -16.11
N LYS A 135 -0.64 13.71 -15.71
CA LYS A 135 0.59 13.52 -16.49
C LYS A 135 0.31 12.92 -17.86
N ASN A 136 -0.59 11.96 -17.95
CA ASN A 136 -0.95 11.35 -19.22
C ASN A 136 -1.66 12.33 -20.14
N ARG A 137 -2.53 13.17 -19.62
CA ARG A 137 -3.22 14.21 -20.39
C ARG A 137 -2.26 15.24 -20.95
N SER A 138 -1.22 15.61 -20.19
CA SER A 138 -0.25 16.59 -20.64
C SER A 138 0.66 16.09 -21.75
N LYS A 139 0.65 14.79 -22.03
CA LYS A 139 1.45 14.18 -23.10
C LYS A 139 0.68 14.03 -24.41
N ILE A 140 -0.58 14.33 -24.39
CA ILE A 140 -1.43 14.29 -25.59
C ILE A 140 -1.43 15.66 -26.27
#